data_a869725d68b552bfbc3ac3d5ca756058
#
_entry.id   a869725d68b552bfbc3ac3d5ca756058
#
_cell.length_a   1.000
_cell.length_b   1.000
_cell.length_c   1.000
_cell.angle_alpha   90.00
_cell.angle_beta   90.00
_cell.angle_gamma   90.00
#
_symmetry.space_group_name_H-M   'P 1'
#
loop_
_entity.id
_entity.type
_entity.pdbx_description
1 polymer ?
#
loop_
_entity_poly.entity_id
_entity_poly.type
_entity_poly.pdbx_seq_one_letter_code
_entity_poly.pdbx_strand_id
1 'polypeptide(L)'
;LIKLSCAALPETLLEVEMFGYERGAFTGAVSRKQGRFDLAHGGTLFLDEIVDIPLTTQVKLLRVLQDGKYERLGGRETLYSDARLIAATNRNLAQAVKEGRFREDLYYRLNVITIPLPPLRNRKDEIPVLAHHFRQLYAGRNHKTIRDISPAAMSCLLAYDWPGNVRELENVVERAVVLCEGEVIQPHLLPEALNPLAFRTAPADAAGEKPSVVTLSFPVGTTMRQIEDLSIKAMLEYTQSDRNSAATLLDIHPRTIARHLRSTPQS
;
A
#
# COMPACT_ATOMS: atom_id res chain seq x y z
N LEU A 1 0.86 5.48 -27.20
CA LEU A 1 0.28 4.76 -26.09
C LEU A 1 -0.85 5.59 -25.47
N ILE A 2 -2.06 5.08 -25.51
CA ILE A 2 -3.26 5.65 -24.87
C ILE A 2 -3.57 4.81 -23.63
N LYS A 3 -3.89 5.46 -22.51
CA LYS A 3 -4.22 4.78 -21.24
C LYS A 3 -5.66 5.10 -20.86
N LEU A 4 -6.36 4.09 -20.29
CA LEU A 4 -7.69 4.23 -19.73
C LEU A 4 -7.80 3.38 -18.46
N SER A 5 -8.20 3.97 -17.35
CA SER A 5 -8.56 3.25 -16.12
C SER A 5 -10.05 2.96 -16.12
N CYS A 6 -10.41 1.68 -16.13
CA CYS A 6 -11.82 1.25 -16.21
C CYS A 6 -12.54 1.46 -14.87
N ALA A 7 -11.82 1.36 -13.75
CA ALA A 7 -12.36 1.57 -12.41
C ALA A 7 -12.59 3.06 -12.05
N ALA A 8 -11.94 3.98 -12.75
CA ALA A 8 -11.99 5.40 -12.40
C ALA A 8 -13.25 6.13 -12.90
N LEU A 9 -14.06 5.49 -13.75
CA LEU A 9 -15.19 6.10 -14.43
C LEU A 9 -16.50 5.37 -14.12
N PRO A 10 -17.63 6.09 -13.99
CA PRO A 10 -18.96 5.48 -14.02
C PRO A 10 -19.17 4.68 -15.32
N GLU A 11 -19.98 3.62 -15.27
CA GLU A 11 -20.22 2.70 -16.39
C GLU A 11 -20.61 3.41 -17.69
N THR A 12 -21.53 4.39 -17.60
CA THR A 12 -21.99 5.17 -18.76
C THR A 12 -20.90 6.02 -19.39
N LEU A 13 -19.98 6.56 -18.57
CA LEU A 13 -18.86 7.35 -19.06
C LEU A 13 -17.72 6.50 -19.60
N LEU A 14 -17.55 5.28 -19.08
CA LEU A 14 -16.52 4.36 -19.56
C LEU A 14 -16.75 4.00 -21.04
N GLU A 15 -17.98 3.68 -21.42
CA GLU A 15 -18.35 3.37 -22.79
C GLU A 15 -18.11 4.58 -23.72
N VAL A 16 -18.50 5.78 -23.28
CA VAL A 16 -18.25 7.05 -23.98
C VAL A 16 -16.75 7.31 -24.19
N GLU A 17 -15.94 7.09 -23.16
CA GLU A 17 -14.48 7.25 -23.27
C GLU A 17 -13.86 6.22 -24.20
N MET A 18 -14.29 4.95 -24.14
CA MET A 18 -13.72 3.89 -24.97
C MET A 18 -14.01 4.09 -26.46
N PHE A 19 -15.29 4.29 -26.82
CA PHE A 19 -15.77 4.25 -28.20
C PHE A 19 -16.10 5.62 -28.79
N GLY A 20 -16.22 6.67 -27.95
CA GLY A 20 -16.67 7.97 -28.39
C GLY A 20 -18.18 8.04 -28.63
N TYR A 21 -18.64 9.19 -29.08
CA TYR A 21 -20.06 9.43 -29.38
C TYR A 21 -20.23 10.40 -30.56
N GLU A 22 -21.36 10.26 -31.23
CA GLU A 22 -21.82 11.20 -32.25
C GLU A 22 -22.69 12.30 -31.64
N ARG A 23 -22.81 13.42 -32.35
CA ARG A 23 -23.69 14.52 -31.96
C ARG A 23 -25.15 14.01 -31.80
N GLY A 24 -25.77 14.33 -30.65
CA GLY A 24 -27.14 13.91 -30.34
C GLY A 24 -27.25 12.50 -29.73
N ALA A 25 -26.16 11.81 -29.42
CA ALA A 25 -26.19 10.48 -28.81
C ALA A 25 -26.87 10.42 -27.45
N PHE A 26 -26.84 11.52 -26.68
CA PHE A 26 -27.53 11.71 -25.41
C PHE A 26 -27.74 13.20 -25.13
N THR A 27 -28.53 13.52 -24.09
CA THR A 27 -28.77 14.90 -23.66
C THR A 27 -27.46 15.57 -23.25
N GLY A 28 -27.04 16.61 -24.01
CA GLY A 28 -25.76 17.30 -23.82
C GLY A 28 -24.66 16.91 -24.81
N ALA A 29 -24.88 15.94 -25.71
CA ALA A 29 -23.96 15.61 -26.80
C ALA A 29 -24.04 16.64 -27.94
N VAL A 30 -23.51 17.83 -27.71
CA VAL A 30 -23.56 18.98 -28.64
C VAL A 30 -22.65 18.77 -29.86
N SER A 31 -21.54 18.08 -29.68
CA SER A 31 -20.53 17.77 -30.70
C SER A 31 -20.12 16.32 -30.66
N ARG A 32 -19.52 15.82 -31.73
CA ARG A 32 -18.87 14.49 -31.79
C ARG A 32 -17.63 14.48 -30.90
N LYS A 33 -17.39 13.34 -30.22
CA LYS A 33 -16.17 13.07 -29.47
C LYS A 33 -15.52 11.77 -29.91
N GLN A 34 -14.20 11.80 -30.14
CA GLN A 34 -13.42 10.60 -30.42
C GLN A 34 -13.24 9.76 -29.14
N GLY A 35 -13.29 8.43 -29.28
CA GLY A 35 -12.99 7.48 -28.22
C GLY A 35 -11.52 7.12 -28.13
N ARG A 36 -11.16 6.35 -27.10
CA ARG A 36 -9.79 5.86 -26.89
C ARG A 36 -9.34 4.92 -28.01
N PHE A 37 -10.25 4.16 -28.63
CA PHE A 37 -9.94 3.33 -29.79
C PHE A 37 -9.62 4.15 -31.03
N ASP A 38 -10.27 5.29 -31.26
CA ASP A 38 -9.90 6.23 -32.31
C ASP A 38 -8.47 6.74 -32.08
N LEU A 39 -8.18 7.20 -30.85
CA LEU A 39 -6.89 7.82 -30.49
C LEU A 39 -5.74 6.80 -30.47
N ALA A 40 -6.03 5.52 -30.24
CA ALA A 40 -5.04 4.46 -30.18
C ALA A 40 -4.78 3.79 -31.53
N HIS A 41 -5.51 4.15 -32.60
CA HIS A 41 -5.33 3.60 -33.94
C HIS A 41 -3.86 3.73 -34.37
N GLY A 42 -3.27 2.66 -34.92
CA GLY A 42 -1.85 2.58 -35.24
C GLY A 42 -0.90 2.52 -34.04
N GLY A 43 -1.43 2.37 -32.82
CA GLY A 43 -0.65 2.41 -31.60
C GLY A 43 -1.04 1.36 -30.58
N THR A 44 -1.04 1.74 -29.31
CA THR A 44 -1.34 0.82 -28.19
C THR A 44 -2.38 1.46 -27.25
N LEU A 45 -3.42 0.69 -26.91
CA LEU A 45 -4.40 1.00 -25.86
C LEU A 45 -4.10 0.16 -24.62
N PHE A 46 -3.85 0.81 -23.49
CA PHE A 46 -3.68 0.18 -22.19
C PHE A 46 -4.96 0.36 -21.38
N LEU A 47 -5.61 -0.75 -21.03
CA LEU A 47 -6.81 -0.78 -20.16
C LEU A 47 -6.40 -1.27 -18.78
N ASP A 48 -6.50 -0.39 -17.79
CA ASP A 48 -6.24 -0.72 -16.39
C ASP A 48 -7.54 -1.14 -15.69
N GLU A 49 -7.46 -2.13 -14.80
CA GLU A 49 -8.59 -2.73 -14.08
C GLU A 49 -9.70 -3.23 -15.03
N ILE A 50 -9.32 -4.05 -16.00
CA ILE A 50 -10.20 -4.58 -17.06
C ILE A 50 -11.42 -5.34 -16.50
N VAL A 51 -11.32 -5.90 -15.28
CA VAL A 51 -12.41 -6.65 -14.64
C VAL A 51 -13.63 -5.77 -14.30
N ASP A 52 -13.42 -4.45 -14.17
CA ASP A 52 -14.48 -3.50 -13.79
C ASP A 52 -15.28 -2.96 -15.00
N ILE A 53 -15.03 -3.48 -16.21
CA ILE A 53 -15.82 -3.14 -17.39
C ILE A 53 -17.21 -3.80 -17.31
N PRO A 54 -18.32 -3.05 -17.50
CA PRO A 54 -19.66 -3.59 -17.52
C PRO A 54 -19.87 -4.64 -18.62
N LEU A 55 -20.74 -5.63 -18.39
CA LEU A 55 -21.01 -6.70 -19.35
C LEU A 55 -21.45 -6.19 -20.74
N THR A 56 -22.20 -5.10 -20.79
CA THR A 56 -22.61 -4.43 -22.03
C THR A 56 -21.43 -3.91 -22.82
N THR A 57 -20.47 -3.30 -22.14
CA THR A 57 -19.24 -2.77 -22.74
C THR A 57 -18.28 -3.90 -23.13
N GLN A 58 -18.26 -5.01 -22.36
CA GLN A 58 -17.46 -6.21 -22.70
C GLN A 58 -17.88 -6.80 -24.06
N VAL A 59 -19.18 -6.78 -24.40
CA VAL A 59 -19.66 -7.24 -25.74
C VAL A 59 -19.06 -6.39 -26.86
N LYS A 60 -19.04 -5.08 -26.70
CA LYS A 60 -18.45 -4.17 -27.70
C LYS A 60 -16.93 -4.34 -27.79
N LEU A 61 -16.26 -4.48 -26.66
CA LEU A 61 -14.82 -4.73 -26.61
C LEU A 61 -14.46 -6.04 -27.32
N LEU A 62 -15.23 -7.11 -27.12
CA LEU A 62 -15.03 -8.38 -27.82
C LEU A 62 -15.08 -8.20 -29.32
N ARG A 63 -16.06 -7.44 -29.87
CA ARG A 63 -16.17 -7.16 -31.29
C ARG A 63 -14.95 -6.43 -31.85
N VAL A 64 -14.43 -5.45 -31.09
CA VAL A 64 -13.18 -4.78 -31.50
C VAL A 64 -12.00 -5.74 -31.51
N LEU A 65 -11.88 -6.62 -30.52
CA LEU A 65 -10.77 -7.58 -30.46
C LEU A 65 -10.86 -8.66 -31.55
N GLN A 66 -12.06 -9.03 -32.01
CA GLN A 66 -12.25 -10.02 -33.06
C GLN A 66 -12.03 -9.43 -34.46
N ASP A 67 -12.70 -8.33 -34.75
CA ASP A 67 -12.86 -7.78 -36.10
C ASP A 67 -12.16 -6.41 -36.27
N GLY A 68 -11.64 -5.82 -35.26
CA GLY A 68 -11.12 -4.45 -35.26
C GLY A 68 -12.22 -3.38 -35.40
N LYS A 69 -13.49 -3.76 -35.37
CA LYS A 69 -14.64 -2.91 -35.69
C LYS A 69 -15.41 -2.45 -34.47
N TYR A 70 -15.85 -1.20 -34.48
CA TYR A 70 -16.72 -0.63 -33.46
C TYR A 70 -17.58 0.50 -34.02
N GLU A 71 -18.53 0.94 -33.23
CA GLU A 71 -19.42 2.06 -33.53
C GLU A 71 -19.40 3.04 -32.36
N ARG A 72 -19.47 4.34 -32.65
CA ARG A 72 -19.66 5.35 -31.60
C ARG A 72 -21.06 5.30 -31.03
N LEU A 73 -21.24 5.73 -29.80
CA LEU A 73 -22.56 5.88 -29.22
C LEU A 73 -23.42 6.81 -30.09
N GLY A 74 -24.66 6.36 -30.38
CA GLY A 74 -25.57 7.10 -31.24
C GLY A 74 -25.18 7.12 -32.72
N GLY A 75 -24.04 6.55 -33.10
CA GLY A 75 -23.61 6.42 -34.48
C GLY A 75 -24.08 5.13 -35.15
N ARG A 76 -24.09 5.14 -36.50
CA ARG A 76 -24.36 3.96 -37.35
C ARG A 76 -23.15 3.61 -38.22
N GLU A 77 -22.14 4.45 -38.19
CA GLU A 77 -20.90 4.24 -38.97
C GLU A 77 -20.03 3.21 -38.23
N THR A 78 -19.65 2.15 -38.99
CA THR A 78 -18.67 1.18 -38.49
C THR A 78 -17.27 1.73 -38.71
N LEU A 79 -16.53 1.88 -37.61
CA LEU A 79 -15.17 2.34 -37.57
C LEU A 79 -14.22 1.17 -37.38
N TYR A 80 -12.94 1.36 -37.68
CA TYR A 80 -11.91 0.36 -37.56
C TYR A 80 -10.74 0.88 -36.70
N SER A 81 -10.24 0.03 -35.81
CA SER A 81 -9.01 0.27 -35.06
C SER A 81 -8.11 -0.97 -35.07
N ASP A 82 -6.85 -0.79 -35.41
CA ASP A 82 -5.79 -1.79 -35.35
C ASP A 82 -4.93 -1.68 -34.09
N ALA A 83 -5.44 -0.97 -33.08
CA ALA A 83 -4.71 -0.74 -31.84
C ALA A 83 -4.32 -2.06 -31.14
N ARG A 84 -3.04 -2.16 -30.75
CA ARG A 84 -2.59 -3.22 -29.84
C ARG A 84 -3.20 -3.02 -28.47
N LEU A 85 -3.91 -4.03 -27.94
CA LEU A 85 -4.48 -3.98 -26.61
C LEU A 85 -3.53 -4.59 -25.56
N ILE A 86 -3.36 -3.88 -24.46
CA ILE A 86 -2.75 -4.37 -23.22
C ILE A 86 -3.77 -4.17 -22.11
N ALA A 87 -4.16 -5.25 -21.44
CA ALA A 87 -5.08 -5.20 -20.31
C ALA A 87 -4.36 -5.54 -19.01
N ALA A 88 -4.69 -4.82 -17.94
CA ALA A 88 -4.18 -5.08 -16.59
C ALA A 88 -5.33 -5.25 -15.60
N THR A 89 -5.12 -6.05 -14.58
CA THR A 89 -6.02 -6.20 -13.44
C THR A 89 -5.27 -6.72 -12.22
N ASN A 90 -5.71 -6.34 -11.04
CA ASN A 90 -5.26 -6.89 -9.77
C ASN A 90 -6.16 -8.05 -9.28
N ARG A 91 -7.25 -8.36 -10.00
CA ARG A 91 -8.23 -9.40 -9.63
C ARG A 91 -8.09 -10.62 -10.52
N ASN A 92 -8.58 -11.75 -10.02
CA ASN A 92 -8.58 -13.02 -10.78
C ASN A 92 -9.72 -13.01 -11.81
N LEU A 93 -9.38 -12.86 -13.10
CA LEU A 93 -10.35 -12.87 -14.20
C LEU A 93 -11.10 -14.20 -14.32
N ALA A 94 -10.45 -15.35 -14.10
CA ALA A 94 -11.11 -16.65 -14.16
C ALA A 94 -12.17 -16.80 -13.05
N GLN A 95 -11.93 -16.20 -11.88
CA GLN A 95 -12.93 -16.15 -10.82
C GLN A 95 -14.10 -15.21 -11.19
N ALA A 96 -13.82 -14.06 -11.80
CA ALA A 96 -14.85 -13.14 -12.29
C ALA A 96 -15.74 -13.77 -13.36
N VAL A 97 -15.20 -14.63 -14.21
CA VAL A 97 -15.98 -15.44 -15.19
C VAL A 97 -16.93 -16.39 -14.47
N LYS A 98 -16.47 -17.17 -13.47
CA LYS A 98 -17.30 -18.09 -12.68
C LYS A 98 -18.45 -17.37 -11.97
N GLU A 99 -18.22 -16.14 -11.53
CA GLU A 99 -19.21 -15.28 -10.86
C GLU A 99 -20.15 -14.56 -11.83
N GLY A 100 -20.00 -14.74 -13.14
CA GLY A 100 -20.80 -14.09 -14.17
C GLY A 100 -20.55 -12.58 -14.33
N ARG A 101 -19.49 -12.04 -13.71
CA ARG A 101 -19.10 -10.63 -13.81
C ARG A 101 -18.22 -10.32 -15.03
N PHE A 102 -17.62 -11.36 -15.61
CA PHE A 102 -16.80 -11.26 -16.81
C PHE A 102 -17.19 -12.34 -17.81
N ARG A 103 -17.28 -11.98 -19.10
CA ARG A 103 -17.64 -12.92 -20.15
C ARG A 103 -16.50 -13.89 -20.45
N GLU A 104 -16.86 -15.15 -20.61
CA GLU A 104 -15.91 -16.21 -20.91
C GLU A 104 -15.24 -16.04 -22.29
N ASP A 105 -16.02 -15.62 -23.31
CA ASP A 105 -15.52 -15.37 -24.66
C ASP A 105 -14.47 -14.24 -24.70
N LEU A 106 -14.71 -13.16 -23.96
CA LEU A 106 -13.76 -12.06 -23.82
C LEU A 106 -12.50 -12.48 -23.05
N TYR A 107 -12.67 -13.29 -21.98
CA TYR A 107 -11.55 -13.83 -21.22
C TYR A 107 -10.58 -14.59 -22.11
N TYR A 108 -11.06 -15.54 -22.93
CA TYR A 108 -10.18 -16.30 -23.83
C TYR A 108 -9.54 -15.42 -24.91
N ARG A 109 -10.20 -14.37 -25.35
CA ARG A 109 -9.63 -13.44 -26.35
C ARG A 109 -8.55 -12.54 -25.78
N LEU A 110 -8.64 -12.18 -24.50
CA LEU A 110 -7.63 -11.38 -23.79
C LEU A 110 -6.46 -12.23 -23.29
N ASN A 111 -6.74 -13.44 -22.82
CA ASN A 111 -5.78 -14.31 -22.17
C ASN A 111 -4.86 -15.08 -23.14
N VAL A 112 -4.32 -14.41 -24.14
CA VAL A 112 -3.38 -15.00 -25.13
C VAL A 112 -1.97 -15.03 -24.57
N ILE A 113 -1.53 -13.92 -23.95
CA ILE A 113 -0.21 -13.81 -23.30
C ILE A 113 -0.43 -13.19 -21.95
N THR A 114 -0.16 -13.95 -20.89
CA THR A 114 -0.27 -13.48 -19.51
C THR A 114 1.12 -13.22 -18.92
N ILE A 115 1.31 -12.01 -18.39
CA ILE A 115 2.52 -11.61 -17.68
C ILE A 115 2.18 -11.45 -16.20
N PRO A 116 2.48 -12.45 -15.34
CA PRO A 116 2.26 -12.33 -13.91
C PRO A 116 3.29 -11.39 -13.29
N LEU A 117 2.82 -10.36 -12.60
CA LEU A 117 3.68 -9.46 -11.82
C LEU A 117 3.70 -9.95 -10.36
N PRO A 118 4.84 -10.46 -9.85
CA PRO A 118 4.92 -10.92 -8.48
C PRO A 118 4.77 -9.73 -7.52
N PRO A 119 4.13 -9.93 -6.35
CA PRO A 119 4.05 -8.89 -5.32
C PRO A 119 5.44 -8.59 -4.74
N LEU A 120 5.60 -7.39 -4.17
CA LEU A 120 6.90 -6.89 -3.69
C LEU A 120 7.52 -7.80 -2.61
N ARG A 121 6.70 -8.47 -1.78
CA ARG A 121 7.16 -9.46 -0.80
C ARG A 121 7.93 -10.66 -1.40
N ASN A 122 7.69 -10.96 -2.69
CA ASN A 122 8.36 -12.06 -3.41
C ASN A 122 9.60 -11.59 -4.20
N ARG A 123 9.93 -10.28 -4.14
CA ARG A 123 11.08 -9.66 -4.80
C ARG A 123 11.73 -8.62 -3.89
N LYS A 124 12.02 -9.04 -2.65
CA LYS A 124 12.55 -8.16 -1.59
C LYS A 124 13.93 -7.58 -1.93
N ASP A 125 14.67 -8.20 -2.81
CA ASP A 125 15.94 -7.72 -3.37
C ASP A 125 15.80 -6.41 -4.15
N GLU A 126 14.61 -6.10 -4.68
CA GLU A 126 14.34 -4.83 -5.36
C GLU A 126 14.03 -3.67 -4.37
N ILE A 127 13.66 -3.96 -3.12
CA ILE A 127 13.26 -2.94 -2.13
C ILE A 127 14.35 -1.88 -1.92
N PRO A 128 15.64 -2.22 -1.74
CA PRO A 128 16.67 -1.21 -1.56
C PRO A 128 16.80 -0.27 -2.76
N VAL A 129 16.76 -0.81 -3.98
CA VAL A 129 16.87 -0.01 -5.21
C VAL A 129 15.68 0.95 -5.32
N LEU A 130 14.46 0.46 -5.09
CA LEU A 130 13.25 1.27 -5.13
C LEU A 130 13.25 2.34 -4.03
N ALA A 131 13.62 1.98 -2.80
CA ALA A 131 13.66 2.91 -1.68
C ALA A 131 14.68 4.04 -1.91
N HIS A 132 15.87 3.73 -2.41
CA HIS A 132 16.86 4.76 -2.76
C HIS A 132 16.39 5.63 -3.93
N HIS A 133 15.73 5.06 -4.93
CA HIS A 133 15.13 5.82 -6.03
C HIS A 133 14.10 6.83 -5.51
N PHE A 134 13.13 6.37 -4.71
CA PHE A 134 12.09 7.25 -4.14
C PHE A 134 12.68 8.30 -3.19
N ARG A 135 13.64 7.92 -2.33
CA ARG A 135 14.36 8.88 -1.49
C ARG A 135 14.97 10.01 -2.34
N GLN A 136 15.68 9.67 -3.42
CA GLN A 136 16.32 10.66 -4.29
C GLN A 136 15.29 11.55 -5.00
N LEU A 137 14.20 10.94 -5.53
CA LEU A 137 13.11 11.64 -6.20
C LEU A 137 12.46 12.66 -5.27
N TYR A 138 12.07 12.24 -4.05
CA TYR A 138 11.34 13.10 -3.12
C TYR A 138 12.25 14.07 -2.38
N ALA A 139 13.51 13.73 -2.12
CA ALA A 139 14.49 14.69 -1.60
C ALA A 139 14.67 15.87 -2.57
N GLY A 140 14.79 15.60 -3.88
CA GLY A 140 14.87 16.64 -4.90
C GLY A 140 13.60 17.50 -4.98
N ARG A 141 12.40 16.89 -4.92
CA ARG A 141 11.11 17.61 -4.95
C ARG A 141 10.91 18.51 -3.73
N ASN A 142 11.40 18.11 -2.57
CA ASN A 142 11.26 18.84 -1.31
C ASN A 142 12.47 19.75 -1.01
N HIS A 143 13.44 19.87 -1.93
CA HIS A 143 14.68 20.65 -1.74
C HIS A 143 15.45 20.27 -0.47
N LYS A 144 15.45 18.96 -0.13
CA LYS A 144 16.15 18.42 1.04
C LYS A 144 17.43 17.68 0.63
N THR A 145 18.46 17.78 1.46
CA THR A 145 19.73 17.06 1.27
C THR A 145 19.71 15.75 2.06
N ILE A 146 18.93 14.76 1.61
CA ILE A 146 18.87 13.44 2.24
C ILE A 146 19.75 12.51 1.43
N ARG A 147 20.87 12.08 2.03
CA ARG A 147 21.92 11.30 1.34
C ARG A 147 21.63 9.81 1.35
N ASP A 148 21.02 9.29 2.44
CA ASP A 148 20.89 7.85 2.62
C ASP A 148 19.69 7.44 3.48
N ILE A 149 19.45 6.12 3.54
CA ILE A 149 18.54 5.44 4.46
C ILE A 149 19.43 4.60 5.39
N SER A 150 19.29 4.76 6.70
CA SER A 150 20.13 4.03 7.66
C SER A 150 19.95 2.50 7.50
N PRO A 151 20.98 1.69 7.79
CA PRO A 151 20.88 0.23 7.73
C PRO A 151 19.71 -0.34 8.58
N ALA A 152 19.45 0.27 9.73
CA ALA A 152 18.33 -0.09 10.59
C ALA A 152 16.97 0.21 9.95
N ALA A 153 16.80 1.38 9.31
CA ALA A 153 15.59 1.71 8.56
C ALA A 153 15.41 0.78 7.35
N MET A 154 16.47 0.48 6.62
CA MET A 154 16.44 -0.45 5.50
C MET A 154 16.02 -1.86 5.95
N SER A 155 16.50 -2.32 7.10
CA SER A 155 16.08 -3.61 7.67
C SER A 155 14.57 -3.64 7.98
N CYS A 156 13.99 -2.54 8.46
CA CYS A 156 12.55 -2.41 8.67
C CYS A 156 11.78 -2.52 7.33
N LEU A 157 12.26 -1.83 6.27
CA LEU A 157 11.66 -1.90 4.94
C LEU A 157 11.71 -3.31 4.35
N LEU A 158 12.81 -4.05 4.54
CA LEU A 158 12.97 -5.43 4.06
C LEU A 158 12.12 -6.45 4.84
N ALA A 159 11.85 -6.19 6.11
CA ALA A 159 11.07 -7.10 6.96
C ALA A 159 9.57 -7.06 6.66
N TYR A 160 9.04 -5.96 6.13
CA TYR A 160 7.62 -5.76 5.90
C TYR A 160 7.13 -6.45 4.61
N ASP A 161 5.84 -6.83 4.58
CA ASP A 161 5.26 -7.62 3.48
C ASP A 161 4.65 -6.80 2.33
N TRP A 162 4.53 -5.48 2.51
CA TRP A 162 4.09 -4.54 1.48
C TRP A 162 2.75 -4.92 0.81
N PRO A 163 1.62 -5.00 1.53
CA PRO A 163 0.33 -5.31 0.93
C PRO A 163 -0.06 -4.34 -0.19
N GLY A 164 0.30 -3.06 -0.09
CA GLY A 164 0.14 -2.04 -1.15
C GLY A 164 1.29 -2.01 -2.16
N ASN A 165 2.22 -2.98 -2.10
CA ASN A 165 3.34 -3.15 -3.02
C ASN A 165 4.19 -1.86 -3.17
N VAL A 166 4.59 -1.55 -4.42
CA VAL A 166 5.47 -0.41 -4.72
C VAL A 166 4.84 0.94 -4.35
N ARG A 167 3.50 1.08 -4.48
CA ARG A 167 2.80 2.32 -4.12
C ARG A 167 2.89 2.60 -2.61
N GLU A 168 2.76 1.56 -1.79
CA GLU A 168 2.89 1.70 -0.33
C GLU A 168 4.34 2.04 0.05
N LEU A 169 5.33 1.37 -0.54
CA LEU A 169 6.74 1.67 -0.34
C LEU A 169 7.06 3.13 -0.74
N GLU A 170 6.57 3.58 -1.89
CA GLU A 170 6.71 4.96 -2.37
C GLU A 170 6.17 5.96 -1.35
N ASN A 171 4.92 5.78 -0.90
CA ASN A 171 4.28 6.66 0.09
C ASN A 171 5.02 6.68 1.43
N VAL A 172 5.51 5.53 1.88
CA VAL A 172 6.29 5.43 3.13
C VAL A 172 7.61 6.19 3.03
N VAL A 173 8.33 6.03 1.91
CA VAL A 173 9.60 6.73 1.70
C VAL A 173 9.37 8.23 1.50
N GLU A 174 8.34 8.63 0.75
CA GLU A 174 7.95 10.05 0.61
C GLU A 174 7.69 10.69 1.97
N ARG A 175 6.85 10.06 2.80
CA ARG A 175 6.59 10.53 4.16
C ARG A 175 7.86 10.64 4.99
N ALA A 176 8.72 9.63 4.95
CA ALA A 176 9.98 9.65 5.69
C ALA A 176 10.89 10.79 5.24
N VAL A 177 10.97 11.08 3.94
CA VAL A 177 11.69 12.23 3.37
C VAL A 177 11.12 13.56 3.87
N VAL A 178 9.78 13.70 3.88
CA VAL A 178 9.13 14.93 4.35
C VAL A 178 9.42 15.18 5.83
N LEU A 179 9.39 14.15 6.66
CA LEU A 179 9.63 14.24 8.11
C LEU A 179 11.12 14.32 8.49
N CYS A 180 12.01 13.92 7.60
CA CYS A 180 13.45 13.91 7.89
C CYS A 180 14.01 15.33 7.99
N GLU A 181 14.56 15.68 9.16
CA GLU A 181 15.25 16.96 9.40
C GLU A 181 16.76 16.85 9.15
N GLY A 182 17.33 15.63 9.17
CA GLY A 182 18.73 15.34 8.93
C GLY A 182 19.02 14.87 7.51
N GLU A 183 20.23 14.33 7.31
CA GLU A 183 20.69 13.83 6.00
C GLU A 183 20.42 12.33 5.77
N VAL A 184 19.94 11.60 6.80
CA VAL A 184 19.76 10.14 6.76
C VAL A 184 18.40 9.77 7.35
N ILE A 185 17.60 8.98 6.60
CA ILE A 185 16.31 8.46 7.08
C ILE A 185 16.56 7.43 8.17
N GLN A 186 16.01 7.68 9.36
CA GLN A 186 16.11 6.81 10.53
C GLN A 186 14.82 5.97 10.73
N PRO A 187 14.87 4.83 11.46
CA PRO A 187 13.69 3.97 11.69
C PRO A 187 12.48 4.67 12.31
N HIS A 188 12.69 5.66 13.19
CA HIS A 188 11.60 6.39 13.86
C HIS A 188 10.77 7.26 12.90
N LEU A 189 11.28 7.54 11.69
CA LEU A 189 10.56 8.26 10.63
C LEU A 189 9.62 7.36 9.83
N LEU A 190 9.78 6.02 9.97
CA LEU A 190 8.91 5.05 9.32
C LEU A 190 7.61 4.86 10.13
N PRO A 191 6.49 4.47 9.47
CA PRO A 191 5.26 4.13 10.17
C PRO A 191 5.46 3.02 11.21
N GLU A 192 4.68 3.06 12.28
CA GLU A 192 4.71 2.07 13.38
C GLU A 192 4.59 0.62 12.89
N ALA A 193 3.76 0.38 11.87
CA ALA A 193 3.58 -0.94 11.27
C ALA A 193 4.87 -1.55 10.69
N LEU A 194 5.83 -0.72 10.27
CA LEU A 194 7.13 -1.16 9.77
C LEU A 194 8.18 -1.26 10.87
N ASN A 195 7.98 -0.59 11.98
CA ASN A 195 8.95 -0.54 13.08
C ASN A 195 8.26 -0.74 14.44
N PRO A 196 7.69 -1.91 14.69
CA PRO A 196 7.03 -2.21 15.98
C PRO A 196 8.00 -2.17 17.16
N LEU A 197 9.32 -2.15 16.92
CA LEU A 197 10.35 -2.06 17.97
C LEU A 197 10.80 -0.61 18.25
N ALA A 198 10.61 0.34 17.34
CA ALA A 198 11.03 1.73 17.56
C ALA A 198 10.18 2.46 18.60
N PHE A 199 8.95 2.03 18.79
CA PHE A 199 8.12 2.50 19.91
C PHE A 199 8.46 1.78 21.23
N ARG A 200 9.30 0.73 21.19
CA ARG A 200 9.81 0.03 22.38
C ARG A 200 11.16 0.55 22.87
N THR A 201 11.87 1.27 22.02
CA THR A 201 13.14 1.91 22.37
C THR A 201 13.13 3.35 21.86
N ALA A 202 12.67 4.30 22.66
CA ALA A 202 13.12 5.67 22.52
C ALA A 202 14.67 5.65 22.54
N PRO A 203 15.36 6.43 21.66
CA PRO A 203 16.82 6.40 21.63
C PRO A 203 17.36 6.77 23.00
N ALA A 204 18.12 5.86 23.58
CA ALA A 204 18.89 6.09 24.81
C ALA A 204 20.16 6.93 24.49
N ASP A 205 19.98 8.07 23.78
CA ASP A 205 21.05 9.02 23.51
C ASP A 205 20.56 10.47 23.61
N ALA A 206 19.93 10.76 24.76
CA ALA A 206 19.90 12.11 25.32
C ALA A 206 20.26 11.93 26.79
N ALA A 207 21.47 12.30 27.12
CA ALA A 207 22.02 12.19 28.46
C ALA A 207 21.07 12.83 29.51
N GLY A 208 20.52 12.01 30.41
CA GLY A 208 20.03 12.46 31.70
C GLY A 208 18.53 12.46 31.96
N GLU A 209 17.62 12.21 31.01
CA GLU A 209 16.19 12.10 31.31
C GLU A 209 15.73 10.64 31.39
N LYS A 210 15.17 10.25 32.54
CA LYS A 210 14.53 8.93 32.73
C LYS A 210 13.35 8.80 31.75
N PRO A 211 13.14 7.64 31.11
CA PRO A 211 12.06 7.46 30.16
C PRO A 211 10.70 7.77 30.83
N SER A 212 9.89 8.60 30.19
CA SER A 212 8.58 9.02 30.71
C SER A 212 7.52 7.91 30.66
N VAL A 213 7.79 6.81 29.97
CA VAL A 213 6.88 5.66 29.80
C VAL A 213 7.64 4.35 29.91
N VAL A 214 7.14 3.43 30.74
CA VAL A 214 7.59 2.02 30.80
C VAL A 214 6.48 1.15 30.24
N THR A 215 6.74 0.42 29.15
CA THR A 215 5.77 -0.49 28.51
C THR A 215 6.11 -1.94 28.85
N LEU A 216 5.14 -2.68 29.38
CA LEU A 216 5.25 -4.11 29.66
C LEU A 216 4.30 -4.89 28.74
N SER A 217 4.78 -5.99 28.14
CA SER A 217 3.96 -6.88 27.35
C SER A 217 3.83 -8.24 28.02
N PHE A 218 2.62 -8.80 28.01
CA PHE A 218 2.31 -10.06 28.67
C PHE A 218 1.73 -11.06 27.65
N PRO A 219 2.13 -12.34 27.65
CA PRO A 219 1.46 -13.39 26.89
C PRO A 219 0.00 -13.55 27.30
N VAL A 220 -0.86 -13.95 26.37
CA VAL A 220 -2.26 -14.27 26.67
C VAL A 220 -2.30 -15.44 27.68
N GLY A 221 -3.05 -15.28 28.78
CA GLY A 221 -3.10 -16.24 29.88
C GLY A 221 -2.20 -15.91 31.09
N THR A 222 -1.44 -14.81 31.05
CA THR A 222 -0.67 -14.34 32.20
C THR A 222 -1.63 -13.95 33.34
N THR A 223 -1.38 -14.46 34.57
CA THR A 223 -2.22 -14.15 35.73
C THR A 223 -1.93 -12.76 36.27
N MET A 224 -2.90 -12.14 36.97
CA MET A 224 -2.74 -10.82 37.60
C MET A 224 -1.52 -10.77 38.52
N ARG A 225 -1.28 -11.85 39.27
CA ARG A 225 -0.12 -11.94 40.16
C ARG A 225 1.22 -11.88 39.40
N GLN A 226 1.32 -12.53 38.23
CA GLN A 226 2.51 -12.46 37.39
C GLN A 226 2.67 -11.07 36.77
N ILE A 227 1.58 -10.39 36.40
CA ILE A 227 1.59 -9.00 35.92
C ILE A 227 2.10 -8.05 37.00
N GLU A 228 1.62 -8.20 38.24
CA GLU A 228 2.09 -7.41 39.40
C GLU A 228 3.59 -7.63 39.65
N ASP A 229 4.06 -8.88 39.66
CA ASP A 229 5.48 -9.21 39.89
C ASP A 229 6.37 -8.60 38.77
N LEU A 230 5.97 -8.67 37.52
CA LEU A 230 6.71 -8.08 36.42
C LEU A 230 6.70 -6.54 36.46
N SER A 231 5.57 -5.94 36.81
CA SER A 231 5.45 -4.48 36.96
C SER A 231 6.33 -3.95 38.11
N ILE A 232 6.38 -4.64 39.24
CA ILE A 232 7.26 -4.29 40.35
C ILE A 232 8.73 -4.41 39.99
N LYS A 233 9.13 -5.49 39.27
CA LYS A 233 10.51 -5.66 38.80
C LYS A 233 10.92 -4.55 37.84
N ALA A 234 10.12 -4.27 36.84
CA ALA A 234 10.42 -3.22 35.87
C ALA A 234 10.53 -1.84 36.52
N MET A 235 9.69 -1.55 37.52
CA MET A 235 9.72 -0.27 38.20
C MET A 235 10.92 -0.15 39.16
N LEU A 236 11.36 -1.25 39.76
CA LEU A 236 12.62 -1.28 40.52
C LEU A 236 13.85 -1.09 39.64
N GLU A 237 13.89 -1.67 38.46
CA GLU A 237 14.94 -1.41 37.48
C GLU A 237 14.94 0.06 37.08
N TYR A 238 13.79 0.62 36.75
CA TYR A 238 13.64 2.03 36.37
C TYR A 238 14.10 2.99 37.47
N THR A 239 13.79 2.70 38.75
CA THR A 239 14.18 3.53 39.92
C THR A 239 15.54 3.18 40.48
N GLN A 240 16.36 2.37 39.81
CA GLN A 240 17.68 1.92 40.28
C GLN A 240 17.61 1.26 41.67
N SER A 241 16.62 0.41 41.86
CA SER A 241 16.34 -0.31 43.13
C SER A 241 15.85 0.54 44.30
N ASP A 242 15.49 1.81 44.07
CA ASP A 242 14.85 2.62 45.09
C ASP A 242 13.38 2.21 45.29
N ARG A 243 13.11 1.52 46.43
CA ARG A 243 11.82 0.94 46.73
C ARG A 243 10.74 2.01 47.05
N ASN A 244 11.12 3.14 47.58
CA ASN A 244 10.17 4.20 47.91
C ASN A 244 9.70 4.91 46.64
N SER A 245 10.60 5.25 45.75
CA SER A 245 10.28 5.81 44.42
C SER A 245 9.45 4.84 43.57
N ALA A 246 9.80 3.55 43.54
CA ALA A 246 9.03 2.53 42.83
C ALA A 246 7.62 2.37 43.40
N ALA A 247 7.46 2.40 44.74
CA ALA A 247 6.16 2.31 45.40
C ALA A 247 5.27 3.52 45.10
N THR A 248 5.82 4.71 45.05
CA THR A 248 5.10 5.95 44.70
C THR A 248 4.64 5.90 43.22
N LEU A 249 5.47 5.46 42.30
CA LEU A 249 5.13 5.36 40.87
C LEU A 249 4.06 4.30 40.57
N LEU A 250 4.01 3.23 41.39
CA LEU A 250 3.01 2.16 41.26
C LEU A 250 1.74 2.40 42.09
N ASP A 251 1.68 3.50 42.84
CA ASP A 251 0.61 3.81 43.79
C ASP A 251 0.34 2.67 44.79
N ILE A 252 1.43 2.06 45.30
CA ILE A 252 1.36 0.96 46.29
C ILE A 252 2.20 1.26 47.52
N HIS A 253 1.91 0.58 48.62
CA HIS A 253 2.70 0.77 49.83
C HIS A 253 4.09 0.09 49.72
N PRO A 254 5.22 0.70 50.18
CA PRO A 254 6.56 0.11 50.10
C PRO A 254 6.70 -1.28 50.70
N ARG A 255 5.88 -1.62 51.71
CA ARG A 255 5.82 -2.97 52.28
C ARG A 255 5.30 -4.03 51.33
N THR A 256 4.50 -3.66 50.32
CA THR A 256 3.99 -4.55 49.27
C THR A 256 5.15 -5.00 48.40
N ILE A 257 6.03 -4.08 47.96
CA ILE A 257 7.25 -4.40 47.22
C ILE A 257 8.16 -5.35 48.01
N ALA A 258 8.37 -5.06 49.29
CA ALA A 258 9.19 -5.90 50.17
C ALA A 258 8.63 -7.33 50.36
N ARG A 259 7.30 -7.49 50.37
CA ARG A 259 6.63 -8.79 50.45
C ARG A 259 6.80 -9.59 49.15
N HIS A 260 6.65 -8.96 47.98
CA HIS A 260 6.84 -9.58 46.66
C HIS A 260 8.29 -10.06 46.46
N LEU A 261 9.28 -9.27 46.84
CA LEU A 261 10.69 -9.66 46.78
C LEU A 261 11.06 -10.86 47.67
N ARG A 262 10.30 -11.11 48.73
CA ARG A 262 10.50 -12.28 49.65
C ARG A 262 9.80 -13.53 49.14
N SER A 263 8.74 -13.40 48.30
CA SER A 263 7.92 -14.51 47.82
C SER A 263 8.40 -15.08 46.46
N THR A 264 9.41 -14.50 45.85
CA THR A 264 9.99 -14.98 44.60
C THR A 264 11.27 -15.77 44.90
N PRO A 265 11.32 -17.12 44.73
CA PRO A 265 12.56 -17.87 44.89
C PRO A 265 13.55 -17.41 43.85
N GLN A 266 14.79 -17.13 44.25
CA GLN A 266 15.92 -16.94 43.35
C GLN A 266 16.16 -18.28 42.60
N SER A 267 15.93 -18.29 41.32
CA SER A 267 16.37 -19.35 40.38
C SER A 267 17.33 -18.74 39.41
#